data_1ed1f11262bdc2a97da0470712fe0580
#
_entry.id   1ed1f11262bdc2a97da0470712fe0580
#
_cell.length_a   1.000
_cell.length_b   1.000
_cell.length_c   1.000
_cell.angle_alpha   90.00
_cell.angle_beta   90.00
_cell.angle_gamma   90.00
#
_symmetry.space_group_name_H-M   'P 1'
#
loop_
_entity.id
_entity.type
_entity.pdbx_description
1 polymer ?
#
loop_
_entity_poly.entity_id
_entity_poly.type
_entity_poly.pdbx_seq_one_letter_code
_entity_poly.pdbx_strand_id
1 'polypeptide(L)'
;TAPDLMNAHNHVMRKFGYKTKSTDDIRKLVGQGAGSLIGRSVWGQAKKELKKINDDKIKKEMVTEFIDFYGKNIANESKLINGAYDFLKWCKENEISMGVCTNKQEHLAIDLLKQIKVYDFFEYVAGSNTFDFCKPDPRHLTNVIEIMQGDIKKSIMIGDSESDANAAKAAGIPFILLEDGYTEKNA
;
A
#
# COMPACT_ATOMS: atom_id res chain seq x y z
N THR A 1 -4.13 -8.39 1.95
CA THR A 1 -3.08 -8.05 2.95
C THR A 1 -3.64 -7.53 4.28
N ALA A 2 -4.96 -7.24 4.39
CA ALA A 2 -5.55 -6.68 5.61
C ALA A 2 -5.31 -7.51 6.89
N PRO A 3 -5.43 -8.84 6.89
CA PRO A 3 -5.20 -9.62 8.10
C PRO A 3 -3.77 -9.47 8.63
N ASP A 4 -2.75 -9.54 7.79
CA ASP A 4 -1.35 -9.40 8.22
C ASP A 4 -1.04 -7.98 8.71
N LEU A 5 -1.62 -6.95 8.07
CA LEU A 5 -1.54 -5.57 8.55
C LEU A 5 -2.22 -5.39 9.91
N MET A 6 -3.38 -6.02 10.12
CA MET A 6 -4.08 -6.01 11.40
C MET A 6 -3.25 -6.69 12.49
N ASN A 7 -2.66 -7.84 12.19
CA ASN A 7 -1.82 -8.57 13.14
C ASN A 7 -0.61 -7.74 13.57
N ALA A 8 0.07 -7.09 12.62
CA ALA A 8 1.20 -6.20 12.90
C ALA A 8 0.76 -4.95 13.69
N HIS A 9 -0.34 -4.32 13.31
CA HIS A 9 -0.90 -3.19 14.04
C HIS A 9 -1.22 -3.59 15.50
N ASN A 10 -1.93 -4.69 15.69
CA ASN A 10 -2.33 -5.14 17.02
C ASN A 10 -1.18 -5.62 17.87
N HIS A 11 -0.11 -6.15 17.27
CA HIS A 11 1.16 -6.40 17.96
C HIS A 11 1.71 -5.09 18.56
N VAL A 12 1.82 -4.04 17.74
CA VAL A 12 2.32 -2.74 18.19
C VAL A 12 1.40 -2.13 19.27
N MET A 13 0.08 -2.18 19.06
CA MET A 13 -0.86 -1.64 20.04
C MET A 13 -0.69 -2.30 21.41
N ARG A 14 -0.60 -3.64 21.46
CA ARG A 14 -0.34 -4.37 22.72
C ARG A 14 1.00 -3.99 23.35
N LYS A 15 2.07 -3.93 22.55
CA LYS A 15 3.42 -3.60 23.04
C LYS A 15 3.49 -2.21 23.67
N PHE A 16 2.76 -1.24 23.13
CA PHE A 16 2.77 0.15 23.61
C PHE A 16 1.57 0.50 24.51
N GLY A 17 0.75 -0.47 24.93
CA GLY A 17 -0.35 -0.26 25.87
C GLY A 17 -1.61 0.41 25.28
N TYR A 18 -1.79 0.36 23.96
CA TYR A 18 -2.97 0.88 23.27
C TYR A 18 -4.00 -0.23 22.97
N LYS A 19 -5.26 0.18 22.71
CA LYS A 19 -6.32 -0.74 22.32
C LYS A 19 -6.09 -1.32 20.92
N THR A 20 -6.29 -2.62 20.77
CA THR A 20 -6.30 -3.31 19.47
C THR A 20 -7.52 -2.90 18.64
N LYS A 21 -7.45 -3.16 17.33
CA LYS A 21 -8.52 -2.86 16.37
C LYS A 21 -8.94 -4.13 15.62
N SER A 22 -10.17 -4.13 15.13
CA SER A 22 -10.69 -5.15 14.23
C SER A 22 -10.11 -5.02 12.82
N THR A 23 -10.30 -6.04 11.99
CA THR A 23 -9.92 -6.00 10.57
C THR A 23 -10.65 -4.87 9.84
N ASP A 24 -11.94 -4.66 10.13
CA ASP A 24 -12.75 -3.62 9.50
C ASP A 24 -12.29 -2.21 9.89
N ASP A 25 -11.87 -2.02 11.15
CA ASP A 25 -11.27 -0.75 11.57
C ASP A 25 -9.94 -0.48 10.87
N ILE A 26 -9.11 -1.53 10.70
CA ILE A 26 -7.82 -1.41 10.02
C ILE A 26 -8.02 -1.10 8.54
N ARG A 27 -8.98 -1.72 7.86
CA ARG A 27 -9.30 -1.44 6.46
C ARG A 27 -9.53 0.06 6.21
N LYS A 28 -10.24 0.74 7.12
CA LYS A 28 -10.52 2.18 7.05
C LYS A 28 -9.26 3.06 7.29
N LEU A 29 -8.21 2.51 7.84
CA LEU A 29 -6.98 3.22 8.19
C LEU A 29 -5.82 2.99 7.21
N VAL A 30 -5.94 1.98 6.35
CA VAL A 30 -4.91 1.61 5.37
C VAL A 30 -4.97 2.53 4.13
N GLY A 31 -3.94 2.51 3.29
CA GLY A 31 -3.86 3.24 2.02
C GLY A 31 -2.87 4.41 2.02
N GLN A 32 -2.51 4.95 3.18
CA GLN A 32 -1.62 6.11 3.30
C GLN A 32 -0.26 5.79 3.98
N GLY A 33 0.12 4.51 4.03
CA GLY A 33 1.38 4.02 4.62
C GLY A 33 1.36 3.82 6.14
N ALA A 34 2.40 3.17 6.67
CA ALA A 34 2.50 2.76 8.08
C ALA A 34 2.43 3.92 9.07
N GLY A 35 3.10 5.04 8.76
CA GLY A 35 3.09 6.23 9.62
C GLY A 35 1.70 6.86 9.77
N SER A 36 0.90 6.86 8.71
CA SER A 36 -0.48 7.32 8.74
C SER A 36 -1.38 6.34 9.49
N LEU A 37 -1.23 5.04 9.26
CA LEU A 37 -1.96 3.99 9.96
C LEU A 37 -1.80 4.10 11.48
N ILE A 38 -0.57 4.13 11.98
CA ILE A 38 -0.27 4.26 13.42
C ILE A 38 -0.76 5.61 13.94
N GLY A 39 -0.50 6.72 13.24
CA GLY A 39 -0.91 8.06 13.66
C GLY A 39 -2.42 8.21 13.79
N ARG A 40 -3.19 7.77 12.80
CA ARG A 40 -4.67 7.80 12.84
C ARG A 40 -5.23 6.86 13.91
N SER A 41 -4.57 5.73 14.12
CA SER A 41 -5.03 4.74 15.08
C SER A 41 -4.91 5.21 16.53
N VAL A 42 -3.86 5.94 16.87
CA VAL A 42 -3.53 6.36 18.25
C VAL A 42 -4.00 7.78 18.55
N TRP A 43 -3.82 8.71 17.60
CA TRP A 43 -4.07 10.16 17.81
C TRP A 43 -5.22 10.72 16.97
N GLY A 44 -5.98 9.88 16.25
CA GLY A 44 -7.15 10.27 15.46
C GLY A 44 -6.81 10.81 14.08
N GLN A 45 -6.25 12.00 13.91
CA GLN A 45 -5.85 12.54 12.62
C GLN A 45 -4.33 12.70 12.51
N ALA A 46 -3.76 12.19 11.42
CA ALA A 46 -2.32 11.98 11.25
C ALA A 46 -1.43 13.24 11.27
N LYS A 47 -1.96 14.44 11.19
CA LYS A 47 -1.14 15.66 11.01
C LYS A 47 -1.42 16.83 11.93
N LYS A 48 -2.54 16.89 12.66
CA LYS A 48 -2.93 18.12 13.36
C LYS A 48 -2.74 18.13 14.88
N GLU A 49 -2.46 17.00 15.53
CA GLU A 49 -2.51 16.92 16.99
C GLU A 49 -1.30 16.26 17.67
N LEU A 50 -0.18 16.12 16.99
CA LEU A 50 1.08 15.78 17.68
C LEU A 50 1.55 17.03 18.45
N LYS A 51 0.96 17.25 19.63
CA LYS A 51 1.21 18.46 20.44
C LYS A 51 2.44 18.37 21.34
N LYS A 52 3.13 17.22 21.37
CA LYS A 52 4.29 16.99 22.27
C LYS A 52 5.43 16.31 21.52
N ILE A 53 6.64 16.79 21.78
CA ILE A 53 7.90 16.21 21.24
C ILE A 53 8.01 14.69 21.52
N ASN A 54 7.47 14.23 22.66
CA ASN A 54 7.44 12.81 23.02
C ASN A 54 6.53 11.96 22.12
N ASP A 55 5.46 12.52 21.57
CA ASP A 55 4.53 11.79 20.70
C ASP A 55 5.20 11.44 19.36
N ASP A 56 6.07 12.29 18.85
CA ASP A 56 6.83 12.01 17.61
C ASP A 56 7.85 10.89 17.80
N LYS A 57 8.51 10.84 18.96
CA LYS A 57 9.46 9.76 19.28
C LYS A 57 8.73 8.43 19.41
N ILE A 58 7.66 8.39 20.19
CA ILE A 58 6.84 7.18 20.38
C ILE A 58 6.26 6.72 19.04
N LYS A 59 5.77 7.64 18.21
CA LYS A 59 5.26 7.31 16.89
C LYS A 59 6.32 6.67 16.01
N LYS A 60 7.55 7.20 15.99
CA LYS A 60 8.66 6.62 15.23
C LYS A 60 8.99 5.21 15.70
N GLU A 61 9.07 5.00 17.01
CA GLU A 61 9.30 3.67 17.61
C GLU A 61 8.19 2.69 17.23
N MET A 62 6.93 3.10 17.32
CA MET A 62 5.77 2.27 16.93
C MET A 62 5.78 1.94 15.44
N VAL A 63 6.13 2.88 14.58
CA VAL A 63 6.23 2.65 13.12
C VAL A 63 7.36 1.69 12.79
N THR A 64 8.52 1.84 13.43
CA THR A 64 9.64 0.91 13.27
C THR A 64 9.25 -0.50 13.67
N GLU A 65 8.66 -0.66 14.85
CA GLU A 65 8.18 -1.97 15.32
C GLU A 65 7.12 -2.58 14.40
N PHE A 66 6.21 -1.74 13.89
CA PHE A 66 5.21 -2.19 12.91
C PHE A 66 5.87 -2.74 11.64
N ILE A 67 6.83 -2.02 11.09
CA ILE A 67 7.53 -2.40 9.86
C ILE A 67 8.30 -3.71 10.08
N ASP A 68 9.02 -3.82 11.19
CA ASP A 68 9.81 -5.01 11.53
C ASP A 68 8.92 -6.24 11.73
N PHE A 69 7.84 -6.10 12.50
CA PHE A 69 6.91 -7.22 12.72
C PHE A 69 6.17 -7.60 11.44
N TYR A 70 5.69 -6.61 10.69
CA TYR A 70 5.00 -6.84 9.44
C TYR A 70 5.90 -7.53 8.41
N GLY A 71 7.15 -7.09 8.26
CA GLY A 71 8.10 -7.70 7.34
C GLY A 71 8.34 -9.19 7.63
N LYS A 72 8.45 -9.56 8.91
CA LYS A 72 8.62 -10.96 9.34
C LYS A 72 7.36 -11.84 9.11
N ASN A 73 6.18 -11.23 8.96
CA ASN A 73 4.89 -11.90 8.88
C ASN A 73 4.07 -11.46 7.65
N ILE A 74 4.75 -11.06 6.59
CA ILE A 74 4.16 -10.25 5.50
C ILE A 74 3.12 -10.99 4.66
N ALA A 75 3.17 -12.31 4.62
CA ALA A 75 2.30 -13.16 3.81
C ALA A 75 1.75 -14.38 4.56
N ASN A 76 1.61 -14.28 5.89
CA ASN A 76 1.07 -15.40 6.67
C ASN A 76 -0.41 -15.68 6.31
N GLU A 77 -1.18 -14.63 6.04
CA GLU A 77 -2.59 -14.72 5.68
C GLU A 77 -2.91 -14.04 4.34
N SER A 78 -1.94 -13.29 3.77
CA SER A 78 -2.11 -12.59 2.49
C SER A 78 -2.26 -13.59 1.34
N LYS A 79 -3.28 -13.37 0.51
CA LYS A 79 -3.60 -14.19 -0.66
C LYS A 79 -3.90 -13.29 -1.84
N LEU A 80 -3.73 -13.82 -3.03
CA LEU A 80 -4.30 -13.22 -4.23
C LEU A 80 -5.83 -13.26 -4.16
N ILE A 81 -6.47 -12.22 -4.65
CA ILE A 81 -7.92 -12.24 -4.88
C ILE A 81 -8.23 -13.20 -6.05
N ASN A 82 -9.46 -13.69 -6.10
CA ASN A 82 -9.88 -14.60 -7.16
C ASN A 82 -9.69 -13.97 -8.54
N GLY A 83 -9.16 -14.73 -9.48
CA GLY A 83 -8.87 -14.29 -10.83
C GLY A 83 -7.59 -13.46 -11.01
N ALA A 84 -6.95 -12.95 -9.92
CA ALA A 84 -5.76 -12.11 -10.06
C ALA A 84 -4.60 -12.83 -10.73
N TYR A 85 -4.35 -14.09 -10.39
CA TYR A 85 -3.27 -14.86 -11.03
C TYR A 85 -3.53 -15.07 -12.53
N ASP A 86 -4.75 -15.42 -12.90
CA ASP A 86 -5.13 -15.65 -14.30
C ASP A 86 -5.04 -14.35 -15.10
N PHE A 87 -5.42 -13.23 -14.50
CA PHE A 87 -5.27 -11.90 -15.11
C PHE A 87 -3.80 -11.53 -15.33
N LEU A 88 -2.93 -11.72 -14.33
CA LEU A 88 -1.49 -11.45 -14.48
C LEU A 88 -0.88 -12.34 -15.59
N LYS A 89 -1.26 -13.60 -15.63
CA LYS A 89 -0.83 -14.54 -16.64
C LYS A 89 -1.30 -14.10 -18.04
N TRP A 90 -2.57 -13.72 -18.17
CA TRP A 90 -3.13 -13.20 -19.42
C TRP A 90 -2.39 -11.94 -19.88
N CYS A 91 -2.11 -10.99 -18.99
CA CYS A 91 -1.32 -9.81 -19.33
C CYS A 91 0.05 -10.19 -19.91
N LYS A 92 0.76 -11.12 -19.25
CA LYS A 92 2.06 -11.58 -19.70
C LYS A 92 2.01 -12.29 -21.07
N GLU A 93 0.99 -13.12 -21.29
CA GLU A 93 0.78 -13.83 -22.57
C GLU A 93 0.41 -12.87 -23.72
N ASN A 94 -0.13 -11.68 -23.40
CA ASN A 94 -0.47 -10.64 -24.37
C ASN A 94 0.56 -9.49 -24.41
N GLU A 95 1.77 -9.72 -23.86
CA GLU A 95 2.88 -8.75 -23.87
C GLU A 95 2.52 -7.39 -23.27
N ILE A 96 1.64 -7.38 -22.25
CA ILE A 96 1.26 -6.18 -21.51
C ILE A 96 2.25 -6.00 -20.36
N SER A 97 3.04 -4.92 -20.43
CA SER A 97 3.97 -4.54 -19.36
C SER A 97 3.24 -4.21 -18.07
N MET A 98 3.70 -4.76 -16.96
CA MET A 98 3.07 -4.59 -15.65
C MET A 98 4.06 -4.02 -14.64
N GLY A 99 3.63 -2.96 -13.90
CA GLY A 99 4.37 -2.36 -12.81
C GLY A 99 3.54 -2.26 -11.55
N VAL A 100 4.19 -2.17 -10.41
CA VAL A 100 3.55 -1.96 -9.11
C VAL A 100 3.87 -0.57 -8.59
N CYS A 101 2.82 0.21 -8.25
CA CYS A 101 2.91 1.47 -7.53
C CYS A 101 2.18 1.36 -6.20
N THR A 102 2.88 1.38 -5.08
CA THR A 102 2.27 1.19 -3.77
C THR A 102 2.77 2.18 -2.72
N ASN A 103 1.91 2.55 -1.76
CA ASN A 103 2.30 3.31 -0.56
C ASN A 103 2.90 2.41 0.54
N LYS A 104 3.09 1.12 0.28
CA LYS A 104 3.94 0.23 1.07
C LYS A 104 5.42 0.55 0.77
N GLN A 105 6.33 0.36 1.73
CA GLN A 105 7.77 0.47 1.46
C GLN A 105 8.19 -0.57 0.41
N GLU A 106 9.10 -0.19 -0.47
CA GLU A 106 9.52 -0.98 -1.64
C GLU A 106 9.95 -2.40 -1.26
N HIS A 107 10.87 -2.55 -0.29
CA HIS A 107 11.34 -3.87 0.13
C HIS A 107 10.21 -4.76 0.65
N LEU A 108 9.24 -4.20 1.39
CA LEU A 108 8.06 -4.95 1.86
C LEU A 108 7.12 -5.32 0.70
N ALA A 109 7.01 -4.47 -0.32
CA ALA A 109 6.22 -4.80 -1.50
C ALA A 109 6.86 -5.97 -2.28
N ILE A 110 8.17 -5.90 -2.50
CA ILE A 110 8.94 -6.94 -3.18
C ILE A 110 8.86 -8.27 -2.40
N ASP A 111 9.06 -8.25 -1.08
CA ASP A 111 9.00 -9.45 -0.25
C ASP A 111 7.61 -10.10 -0.28
N LEU A 112 6.55 -9.29 -0.20
CA LEU A 112 5.18 -9.80 -0.33
C LEU A 112 4.97 -10.47 -1.69
N LEU A 113 5.30 -9.79 -2.79
CA LEU A 113 5.11 -10.32 -4.15
C LEU A 113 5.87 -11.62 -4.37
N LYS A 114 7.09 -11.74 -3.82
CA LYS A 114 7.88 -12.98 -3.86
C LYS A 114 7.22 -14.10 -3.08
N GLN A 115 6.76 -13.82 -1.85
CA GLN A 115 6.14 -14.84 -1.02
C GLN A 115 4.80 -15.35 -1.59
N ILE A 116 4.00 -14.48 -2.22
CA ILE A 116 2.78 -14.91 -2.93
C ILE A 116 3.04 -15.34 -4.38
N LYS A 117 4.32 -15.44 -4.81
CA LYS A 117 4.79 -16.01 -6.09
C LYS A 117 4.28 -15.30 -7.34
N VAL A 118 4.21 -13.96 -7.29
CA VAL A 118 3.81 -13.14 -8.45
C VAL A 118 4.81 -12.05 -8.81
N TYR A 119 5.95 -12.01 -8.14
CA TYR A 119 6.97 -10.98 -8.39
C TYR A 119 7.43 -10.94 -9.85
N ASP A 120 7.62 -12.11 -10.49
CA ASP A 120 8.14 -12.24 -11.85
C ASP A 120 7.17 -11.82 -12.96
N PHE A 121 5.95 -11.40 -12.60
CA PHE A 121 5.01 -10.77 -13.52
C PHE A 121 5.29 -9.28 -13.72
N PHE A 122 6.00 -8.63 -12.80
CA PHE A 122 6.19 -7.18 -12.78
C PHE A 122 7.60 -6.80 -13.22
N GLU A 123 7.69 -5.84 -14.15
CA GLU A 123 8.95 -5.29 -14.64
C GLU A 123 9.55 -4.30 -13.63
N TYR A 124 8.70 -3.59 -12.88
CA TYR A 124 9.15 -2.63 -11.90
C TYR A 124 8.21 -2.57 -10.68
N VAL A 125 8.79 -2.35 -9.51
CA VAL A 125 8.05 -2.21 -8.24
C VAL A 125 8.48 -0.92 -7.57
N ALA A 126 7.58 0.05 -7.47
CA ALA A 126 7.78 1.30 -6.74
C ALA A 126 6.98 1.29 -5.44
N GLY A 127 7.68 1.43 -4.33
CA GLY A 127 7.13 1.64 -3.00
C GLY A 127 7.07 3.12 -2.61
N SER A 128 6.61 3.40 -1.39
CA SER A 128 6.49 4.76 -0.87
C SER A 128 7.81 5.51 -0.68
N ASN A 129 8.92 4.79 -0.73
CA ASN A 129 10.28 5.29 -0.52
C ASN A 129 11.19 5.08 -1.74
N THR A 130 10.64 4.68 -2.88
CA THR A 130 11.38 4.56 -4.16
C THR A 130 11.71 5.94 -4.72
N PHE A 131 10.79 6.88 -4.57
CA PHE A 131 10.94 8.27 -4.96
C PHE A 131 10.70 9.20 -3.74
N ASP A 132 10.97 10.50 -3.88
CA ASP A 132 10.68 11.51 -2.86
C ASP A 132 9.17 11.79 -2.70
N PHE A 133 8.35 11.12 -3.46
CA PHE A 133 6.89 11.25 -3.49
C PHE A 133 6.22 9.88 -3.67
N CYS A 134 4.99 9.78 -3.21
CA CYS A 134 4.15 8.58 -3.37
C CYS A 134 2.69 8.98 -3.63
N LYS A 135 1.81 8.02 -3.97
CA LYS A 135 0.39 8.32 -4.20
C LYS A 135 -0.24 9.06 -3.03
N PRO A 136 -0.99 10.14 -3.27
CA PRO A 136 -1.69 10.50 -4.51
C PRO A 136 -0.90 11.40 -5.49
N ASP A 137 0.40 11.61 -5.31
CA ASP A 137 1.21 12.37 -6.27
C ASP A 137 1.27 11.60 -7.61
N PRO A 138 0.85 12.22 -8.76
CA PRO A 138 0.82 11.55 -10.05
C PRO A 138 2.20 11.11 -10.54
N ARG A 139 3.27 11.77 -10.09
CA ARG A 139 4.64 11.44 -10.49
C ARG A 139 5.03 10.02 -10.06
N HIS A 140 4.41 9.48 -9.02
CA HIS A 140 4.63 8.08 -8.64
C HIS A 140 4.23 7.10 -9.75
N LEU A 141 3.13 7.39 -10.49
CA LEU A 141 2.70 6.58 -11.61
C LEU A 141 3.51 6.88 -12.87
N THR A 142 3.68 8.16 -13.20
CA THR A 142 4.35 8.57 -14.45
C THR A 142 5.81 8.15 -14.48
N ASN A 143 6.53 8.20 -13.35
CA ASN A 143 7.92 7.73 -13.28
C ASN A 143 8.03 6.21 -13.45
N VAL A 144 7.08 5.44 -12.91
CA VAL A 144 7.08 3.98 -13.14
C VAL A 144 6.85 3.67 -14.61
N ILE A 145 5.90 4.35 -15.26
CA ILE A 145 5.64 4.17 -16.68
C ILE A 145 6.87 4.54 -17.51
N GLU A 146 7.54 5.64 -17.18
CA GLU A 146 8.76 6.10 -17.87
C GLU A 146 9.92 5.10 -17.71
N ILE A 147 10.17 4.59 -16.48
CA ILE A 147 11.21 3.60 -16.21
C ILE A 147 10.96 2.31 -17.01
N MET A 148 9.70 1.90 -17.12
CA MET A 148 9.28 0.74 -17.92
C MET A 148 9.22 1.04 -19.43
N GLN A 149 9.60 2.25 -19.87
CA GLN A 149 9.52 2.72 -21.27
C GLN A 149 8.10 2.63 -21.85
N GLY A 150 7.09 2.77 -21.00
CA GLY A 150 5.68 2.70 -21.35
C GLY A 150 5.15 4.02 -21.94
N ASP A 151 3.99 3.94 -22.58
CA ASP A 151 3.23 5.11 -23.08
C ASP A 151 2.11 5.43 -22.10
N ILE A 152 2.13 6.63 -21.52
CA ILE A 152 1.10 7.09 -20.56
C ILE A 152 -0.32 7.04 -21.15
N LYS A 153 -0.46 7.28 -22.47
CA LYS A 153 -1.75 7.24 -23.16
C LYS A 153 -2.30 5.83 -23.35
N LYS A 154 -1.45 4.83 -23.18
CA LYS A 154 -1.81 3.40 -23.28
C LYS A 154 -1.76 2.71 -21.92
N SER A 155 -1.57 3.48 -20.85
CA SER A 155 -1.46 2.95 -19.50
C SER A 155 -2.79 3.02 -18.77
N ILE A 156 -3.03 2.07 -17.88
CA ILE A 156 -4.21 2.00 -17.01
C ILE A 156 -3.72 1.78 -15.59
N MET A 157 -4.31 2.49 -14.63
CA MET A 157 -4.11 2.21 -13.20
C MET A 157 -5.23 1.31 -12.69
N ILE A 158 -4.87 0.22 -12.03
CA ILE A 158 -5.80 -0.65 -11.30
C ILE A 158 -5.47 -0.50 -9.82
N GLY A 159 -6.46 -0.18 -9.01
CA GLY A 159 -6.25 0.06 -7.59
C GLY A 159 -7.55 -0.02 -6.79
N ASP A 160 -7.44 0.15 -5.47
CA ASP A 160 -8.52 -0.08 -4.53
C ASP A 160 -8.68 1.06 -3.51
N SER A 161 -7.94 2.15 -3.66
CA SER A 161 -7.95 3.26 -2.71
C SER A 161 -8.16 4.63 -3.37
N GLU A 162 -8.59 5.59 -2.57
CA GLU A 162 -8.71 7.00 -2.98
C GLU A 162 -7.34 7.57 -3.43
N SER A 163 -6.23 7.10 -2.85
CA SER A 163 -4.88 7.49 -3.25
C SER A 163 -4.57 7.06 -4.69
N ASP A 164 -5.05 5.88 -5.10
CA ASP A 164 -4.86 5.35 -6.46
C ASP A 164 -5.66 6.16 -7.47
N ALA A 165 -6.94 6.36 -7.18
CA ALA A 165 -7.86 7.13 -8.03
C ALA A 165 -7.37 8.57 -8.23
N ASN A 166 -6.93 9.24 -7.16
CA ASN A 166 -6.45 10.61 -7.22
C ASN A 166 -5.13 10.72 -7.99
N ALA A 167 -4.20 9.76 -7.83
CA ALA A 167 -2.96 9.74 -8.58
C ALA A 167 -3.22 9.51 -10.08
N ALA A 168 -4.07 8.55 -10.43
CA ALA A 168 -4.45 8.26 -11.82
C ALA A 168 -5.15 9.45 -12.48
N LYS A 169 -6.12 10.06 -11.79
CA LYS A 169 -6.82 11.26 -12.27
C LYS A 169 -5.85 12.42 -12.52
N ALA A 170 -4.94 12.67 -11.59
CA ALA A 170 -3.96 13.76 -11.73
C ALA A 170 -2.92 13.48 -12.83
N ALA A 171 -2.61 12.21 -13.11
CA ALA A 171 -1.74 11.79 -14.20
C ALA A 171 -2.45 11.72 -15.56
N GLY A 172 -3.78 11.85 -15.61
CA GLY A 172 -4.56 11.69 -16.85
C GLY A 172 -4.65 10.23 -17.33
N ILE A 173 -4.51 9.27 -16.44
CA ILE A 173 -4.52 7.83 -16.72
C ILE A 173 -5.90 7.25 -16.35
N PRO A 174 -6.52 6.40 -17.18
CA PRO A 174 -7.73 5.68 -16.82
C PRO A 174 -7.54 4.87 -15.55
N PHE A 175 -8.58 4.81 -14.71
CA PHE A 175 -8.56 4.10 -13.43
C PHE A 175 -9.64 3.02 -13.38
N ILE A 176 -9.25 1.83 -12.96
CA ILE A 176 -10.15 0.73 -12.64
C ILE A 176 -10.15 0.53 -11.14
N LEU A 177 -11.30 0.74 -10.50
CA LEU A 177 -11.49 0.48 -9.07
C LEU A 177 -11.77 -1.00 -8.84
N LEU A 178 -10.96 -1.63 -7.99
CA LEU A 178 -11.26 -2.95 -7.44
C LEU A 178 -12.22 -2.80 -6.26
N GLU A 179 -13.39 -3.39 -6.37
CA GLU A 179 -14.35 -3.50 -5.28
C GLU A 179 -13.77 -4.33 -4.12
N ASP A 180 -14.30 -4.17 -2.92
CA ASP A 180 -13.83 -4.84 -1.69
C ASP A 180 -12.39 -4.49 -1.24
N GLY A 181 -11.80 -3.44 -1.78
CA GLY A 181 -10.48 -2.94 -1.38
C GLY A 181 -10.46 -2.09 -0.11
N TYR A 182 -9.50 -1.16 -0.04
CA TYR A 182 -9.27 -0.26 1.10
C TYR A 182 -9.89 1.13 0.88
N THR A 183 -11.09 1.20 0.34
CA THR A 183 -11.78 2.49 0.13
C THR A 183 -12.56 2.90 1.37
N GLU A 184 -12.52 4.19 1.71
CA GLU A 184 -13.33 4.79 2.78
C GLU A 184 -14.75 5.14 2.29
N LYS A 185 -14.97 5.14 0.98
CA LYS A 185 -16.24 5.48 0.33
C LYS A 185 -16.76 4.27 -0.44
N ASN A 186 -18.08 4.15 -0.48
CA ASN A 186 -18.72 3.21 -1.41
C ASN A 186 -18.36 3.62 -2.86
N ALA A 187 -18.12 2.62 -3.69
CA ALA A 187 -17.83 2.81 -5.11
C ALA A 187 -18.98 3.52 -5.84
#